data_abbfb629ef99dfc5d0874e9057d9755f
#
_entry.id   abbfb629ef99dfc5d0874e9057d9755f
#
_cell.length_a   1.000
_cell.length_b   1.000
_cell.length_c   1.000
_cell.angle_alpha   90.00
_cell.angle_beta   90.00
_cell.angle_gamma   90.00
#
_symmetry.space_group_name_H-M   'P 1'
#
loop_
_entity.id
_entity.type
_entity.pdbx_description
1 polymer ?
#
loop_
_entity_poly.entity_id
_entity_poly.type
_entity_poly.pdbx_seq_one_letter_code
_entity_poly.pdbx_strand_id
1 'polypeptide(L)'
;MFLTPDFWKYFWTTLVLMSGIPVSIACSLALALLMKDKLPGIALFRTLYFLPTVSSGVALFILWRWIYNPDFGLMNQFLGALWEAGAWFVGLFGFDPGPFPAPLWLSSERWAKPALILMGIWLSAGGPNMVLYLAGLQQIPKELIEAAGIDGAGHWTTFRHITWPMLAPTTFFIAVMSIIGGLQGGFEQVYIMTAGGPGGATTTLSFYVYDKGFEWFEMGYASAVAWFLFFMVFIATLFQWKFGRGAETYMG
;
A
#
# COMPACT_ATOMS: atom_id res chain seq x y z
N MET A 1 -9.11 -24.14 -15.90
CA MET A 1 -8.68 -22.92 -15.20
C MET A 1 -9.15 -21.66 -15.93
N PHE A 2 -8.67 -21.37 -17.12
CA PHE A 2 -9.01 -20.12 -17.84
C PHE A 2 -10.48 -19.98 -18.30
N LEU A 3 -11.25 -21.04 -18.26
CA LEU A 3 -12.68 -21.06 -18.66
C LEU A 3 -13.63 -20.72 -17.49
N THR A 4 -13.13 -20.66 -16.27
CA THR A 4 -13.95 -20.33 -15.10
C THR A 4 -14.02 -18.82 -14.89
N PRO A 5 -15.23 -18.21 -14.80
CA PRO A 5 -15.39 -16.78 -14.57
C PRO A 5 -14.72 -16.30 -13.27
N ASP A 6 -14.74 -17.15 -12.24
CA ASP A 6 -14.15 -16.87 -10.92
C ASP A 6 -12.65 -16.63 -10.98
N PHE A 7 -11.91 -17.38 -11.81
CA PHE A 7 -10.48 -17.18 -11.97
C PHE A 7 -10.16 -15.73 -12.42
N TRP A 8 -10.85 -15.24 -13.43
CA TRP A 8 -10.64 -13.88 -13.94
C TRP A 8 -11.09 -12.81 -12.96
N LYS A 9 -12.19 -13.06 -12.23
CA LYS A 9 -12.65 -12.18 -11.15
C LYS A 9 -11.55 -12.01 -10.08
N TYR A 10 -10.94 -13.11 -9.64
CA TYR A 10 -9.90 -13.09 -8.59
C TYR A 10 -8.56 -12.57 -9.11
N PHE A 11 -8.24 -12.82 -10.38
CA PHE A 11 -7.13 -12.17 -11.06
C PHE A 11 -7.24 -10.64 -11.02
N TRP A 12 -8.38 -10.11 -11.46
CA TRP A 12 -8.62 -8.66 -11.42
C TRP A 12 -8.66 -8.11 -10.00
N THR A 13 -9.21 -8.85 -9.05
CA THR A 13 -9.19 -8.47 -7.64
C THR A 13 -7.76 -8.35 -7.12
N THR A 14 -6.87 -9.28 -7.48
CA THR A 14 -5.45 -9.19 -7.11
C THR A 14 -4.82 -7.91 -7.67
N LEU A 15 -5.03 -7.60 -8.94
CA LEU A 15 -4.48 -6.38 -9.56
C LEU A 15 -5.07 -5.09 -8.94
N VAL A 16 -6.37 -5.09 -8.66
CA VAL A 16 -7.02 -3.93 -8.00
C VAL A 16 -6.46 -3.70 -6.60
N LEU A 17 -6.24 -4.75 -5.80
CA LEU A 17 -5.63 -4.60 -4.48
C LEU A 17 -4.19 -4.08 -4.57
N MET A 18 -3.45 -4.44 -5.62
CA MET A 18 -2.11 -3.92 -5.88
C MET A 18 -2.09 -2.44 -6.30
N SER A 19 -3.22 -1.86 -6.70
CA SER A 19 -3.29 -0.43 -7.09
C SER A 19 -2.88 0.53 -5.96
N GLY A 20 -2.88 0.07 -4.71
CA GLY A 20 -2.34 0.81 -3.57
C GLY A 20 -0.81 0.95 -3.55
N ILE A 21 -0.07 0.11 -4.31
CA ILE A 21 1.41 0.10 -4.29
C ILE A 21 2.00 1.46 -4.73
N PRO A 22 1.62 2.06 -5.86
CA PRO A 22 2.16 3.37 -6.24
C PRO A 22 1.89 4.45 -5.19
N VAL A 23 0.72 4.42 -4.56
CA VAL A 23 0.34 5.36 -3.51
C VAL A 23 1.19 5.14 -2.26
N SER A 24 1.39 3.89 -1.83
CA SER A 24 2.24 3.56 -0.68
C SER A 24 3.70 3.97 -0.89
N ILE A 25 4.24 3.79 -2.10
CA ILE A 25 5.58 4.24 -2.48
C ILE A 25 5.69 5.77 -2.38
N ALA A 26 4.72 6.50 -2.93
CA ALA A 26 4.68 7.96 -2.85
C ALA A 26 4.58 8.45 -1.40
N CYS A 27 3.71 7.83 -0.58
CA CYS A 27 3.58 8.14 0.84
C CYS A 27 4.88 7.84 1.61
N SER A 28 5.55 6.72 1.33
CA SER A 28 6.84 6.37 1.95
C SER A 28 7.91 7.39 1.64
N LEU A 29 8.00 7.84 0.38
CA LEU A 29 8.93 8.90 -0.02
C LEU A 29 8.60 10.22 0.67
N ALA A 30 7.33 10.61 0.71
CA ALA A 30 6.89 11.83 1.39
C ALA A 30 7.26 11.80 2.88
N LEU A 31 6.98 10.68 3.58
CA LEU A 31 7.37 10.48 4.97
C LEU A 31 8.90 10.55 5.16
N ALA A 32 9.68 9.92 4.28
CA ALA A 32 11.13 9.96 4.34
C ALA A 32 11.66 11.39 4.14
N LEU A 33 11.10 12.16 3.20
CA LEU A 33 11.46 13.57 2.99
C LEU A 33 11.13 14.46 4.20
N LEU A 34 9.98 14.23 4.85
CA LEU A 34 9.61 14.94 6.08
C LEU A 34 10.52 14.58 7.27
N MET A 35 11.06 13.35 7.27
CA MET A 35 11.87 12.83 8.38
C MET A 35 13.39 12.83 8.09
N LYS A 36 13.84 13.38 6.94
CA LYS A 36 15.28 13.42 6.61
C LYS A 36 16.07 14.32 7.56
N ASP A 37 15.48 15.44 8.01
CA ASP A 37 16.14 16.45 8.81
C ASP A 37 16.25 16.03 10.28
N LYS A 38 17.27 16.53 10.97
CA LYS A 38 17.53 16.24 12.39
C LYS A 38 16.71 17.19 13.27
N LEU A 39 15.38 17.00 13.28
CA LEU A 39 14.50 17.73 14.17
C LEU A 39 14.42 17.06 15.55
N PRO A 40 14.21 17.82 16.64
CA PRO A 40 14.00 17.23 17.97
C PRO A 40 12.75 16.33 17.94
N GLY A 41 12.85 15.12 18.47
CA GLY A 41 11.75 14.15 18.49
C GLY A 41 11.60 13.30 17.22
N ILE A 42 12.33 13.56 16.13
CA ILE A 42 12.19 12.81 14.86
C ILE A 42 12.45 11.30 15.03
N ALA A 43 13.34 10.93 15.97
CA ALA A 43 13.60 9.54 16.27
C ALA A 43 12.35 8.82 16.78
N LEU A 44 11.56 9.47 17.63
CA LEU A 44 10.30 8.93 18.14
C LEU A 44 9.30 8.71 16.98
N PHE A 45 9.15 9.67 16.08
CA PHE A 45 8.27 9.54 14.91
C PHE A 45 8.71 8.38 14.00
N ARG A 46 10.01 8.27 13.70
CA ARG A 46 10.56 7.13 12.93
C ARG A 46 10.22 5.79 13.60
N THR A 47 10.39 5.70 14.92
CA THR A 47 10.06 4.50 15.69
C THR A 47 8.56 4.19 15.62
N LEU A 48 7.68 5.18 15.81
CA LEU A 48 6.23 4.99 15.77
C LEU A 48 5.75 4.53 14.38
N TYR A 49 6.28 5.11 13.30
CA TYR A 49 5.93 4.69 11.95
C TYR A 49 6.51 3.33 11.57
N PHE A 50 7.63 2.94 12.16
CA PHE A 50 8.24 1.63 11.94
C PHE A 50 7.62 0.53 12.83
N LEU A 51 7.01 0.88 13.95
CA LEU A 51 6.46 -0.06 14.95
C LEU A 51 5.53 -1.12 14.35
N PRO A 52 4.60 -0.78 13.41
CA PRO A 52 3.74 -1.78 12.79
C PRO A 52 4.48 -2.93 12.11
N THR A 53 5.66 -2.68 11.55
CA THR A 53 6.43 -3.72 10.82
C THR A 53 7.09 -4.74 11.73
N VAL A 54 7.29 -4.40 13.01
CA VAL A 54 7.83 -5.31 14.03
C VAL A 54 6.73 -6.12 14.70
N SER A 55 5.48 -5.66 14.56
CA SER A 55 4.31 -6.34 15.12
C SER A 55 3.91 -7.54 14.26
N SER A 56 3.25 -8.53 14.89
CA SER A 56 2.67 -9.65 14.13
C SER A 56 1.63 -9.16 13.13
N GLY A 57 1.76 -9.57 11.86
CA GLY A 57 0.78 -9.24 10.80
C GLY A 57 -0.63 -9.63 11.19
N VAL A 58 -0.82 -10.83 11.77
CA VAL A 58 -2.12 -11.31 12.26
C VAL A 58 -2.74 -10.34 13.27
N ALA A 59 -1.95 -9.90 14.27
CA ALA A 59 -2.45 -8.97 15.28
C ALA A 59 -2.87 -7.63 14.67
N LEU A 60 -2.11 -7.12 13.70
CA LEU A 60 -2.45 -5.90 12.97
C LEU A 60 -3.73 -6.05 12.15
N PHE A 61 -3.93 -7.17 11.48
CA PHE A 61 -5.17 -7.42 10.71
C PHE A 61 -6.39 -7.51 11.62
N ILE A 62 -6.26 -8.13 12.80
CA ILE A 62 -7.33 -8.16 13.81
C ILE A 62 -7.62 -6.76 14.33
N LEU A 63 -6.59 -5.96 14.62
CA LEU A 63 -6.74 -4.56 15.03
C LEU A 63 -7.49 -3.74 13.96
N TRP A 64 -7.09 -3.87 12.69
CA TRP A 64 -7.77 -3.16 11.60
C TRP A 64 -9.22 -3.64 11.38
N ARG A 65 -9.50 -4.93 11.59
CA ARG A 65 -10.86 -5.45 11.57
C ARG A 65 -11.72 -4.78 12.66
N TRP A 66 -11.15 -4.51 13.82
CA TRP A 66 -11.82 -3.75 14.89
C TRP A 66 -11.99 -2.27 14.51
N ILE A 67 -10.97 -1.62 13.93
CA ILE A 67 -11.04 -0.22 13.45
C ILE A 67 -12.13 -0.05 12.39
N TYR A 68 -12.32 -1.04 11.51
CA TYR A 68 -13.34 -1.05 10.46
C TYR A 68 -14.71 -1.57 10.92
N ASN A 69 -14.90 -1.85 12.20
CA ASN A 69 -16.19 -2.28 12.70
C ASN A 69 -17.26 -1.21 12.41
N PRO A 70 -18.44 -1.57 11.82
CA PRO A 70 -19.44 -0.58 11.44
C PRO A 70 -20.06 0.13 12.63
N ASP A 71 -20.24 -0.55 13.78
CA ASP A 71 -21.00 -0.04 14.93
C ASP A 71 -20.14 0.77 15.90
N PHE A 72 -18.91 0.29 16.19
CA PHE A 72 -18.03 0.90 17.20
C PHE A 72 -16.60 1.16 16.70
N GLY A 73 -16.32 0.95 15.41
CA GLY A 73 -14.98 1.12 14.85
C GLY A 73 -14.56 2.58 14.78
N LEU A 74 -13.29 2.83 15.08
CA LEU A 74 -12.70 4.16 15.10
C LEU A 74 -12.82 4.89 13.75
N MET A 75 -12.80 4.16 12.63
CA MET A 75 -12.92 4.76 11.31
C MET A 75 -14.28 5.44 11.12
N ASN A 76 -15.37 4.76 11.45
CA ASN A 76 -16.70 5.36 11.33
C ASN A 76 -16.96 6.45 12.38
N GLN A 77 -16.41 6.33 13.58
CA GLN A 77 -16.48 7.40 14.58
C GLN A 77 -15.76 8.66 14.09
N PHE A 78 -14.55 8.52 13.54
CA PHE A 78 -13.79 9.65 13.01
C PHE A 78 -14.50 10.31 11.82
N LEU A 79 -14.96 9.51 10.84
CA LEU A 79 -15.70 10.03 9.68
C LEU A 79 -17.04 10.63 10.07
N GLY A 80 -17.75 10.06 11.06
CA GLY A 80 -18.98 10.59 11.61
C GLY A 80 -18.77 11.98 12.23
N ALA A 81 -17.72 12.13 13.05
CA ALA A 81 -17.38 13.42 13.65
C ALA A 81 -17.03 14.48 12.60
N LEU A 82 -16.30 14.10 11.53
CA LEU A 82 -16.05 14.99 10.41
C LEU A 82 -17.30 15.37 9.64
N TRP A 83 -18.22 14.40 9.46
CA TRP A 83 -19.52 14.63 8.82
C TRP A 83 -20.36 15.60 9.61
N GLU A 84 -20.47 15.41 10.94
CA GLU A 84 -21.21 16.29 11.83
C GLU A 84 -20.64 17.70 11.85
N ALA A 85 -19.31 17.84 11.89
CA ALA A 85 -18.66 19.15 11.77
C ALA A 85 -18.95 19.83 10.41
N GLY A 86 -18.93 19.06 9.33
CA GLY A 86 -19.32 19.52 7.99
C GLY A 86 -20.79 19.88 7.90
N ALA A 87 -21.67 19.04 8.47
CA ALA A 87 -23.12 19.26 8.52
C ALA A 87 -23.47 20.55 9.29
N TRP A 88 -22.80 20.78 10.42
CA TRP A 88 -22.92 22.05 11.16
C TRP A 88 -22.57 23.26 10.29
N PHE A 89 -21.46 23.20 9.57
CA PHE A 89 -21.03 24.29 8.68
C PHE A 89 -22.03 24.53 7.54
N VAL A 90 -22.51 23.47 6.87
CA VAL A 90 -23.47 23.56 5.77
C VAL A 90 -24.86 23.98 6.27
N GLY A 91 -25.22 23.59 7.52
CA GLY A 91 -26.44 23.98 8.20
C GLY A 91 -26.57 25.50 8.39
N LEU A 92 -25.45 26.23 8.50
CA LEU A 92 -25.44 27.69 8.53
C LEU A 92 -26.01 28.34 7.24
N PHE A 93 -25.98 27.58 6.14
CA PHE A 93 -26.55 28.00 4.84
C PHE A 93 -27.94 27.41 4.56
N GLY A 94 -28.57 26.77 5.56
CA GLY A 94 -29.93 26.19 5.45
C GLY A 94 -30.01 24.84 4.75
N PHE A 95 -28.89 24.12 4.57
CA PHE A 95 -28.83 22.77 4.01
C PHE A 95 -28.73 21.73 5.12
N ASP A 96 -29.56 20.70 5.09
CA ASP A 96 -29.45 19.52 5.97
C ASP A 96 -28.90 18.34 5.16
N PRO A 97 -27.65 17.91 5.40
CA PRO A 97 -27.05 16.77 4.69
C PRO A 97 -27.55 15.41 5.19
N GLY A 98 -28.40 15.38 6.21
CA GLY A 98 -28.92 14.14 6.81
C GLY A 98 -27.87 13.38 7.64
N PRO A 99 -28.25 12.17 8.14
CA PRO A 99 -27.36 11.38 8.98
C PRO A 99 -26.14 10.85 8.21
N PHE A 100 -25.05 10.63 8.92
CA PHE A 100 -23.82 10.06 8.36
C PHE A 100 -24.09 8.67 7.74
N PRO A 101 -23.83 8.48 6.44
CA PRO A 101 -24.01 7.18 5.78
C PRO A 101 -22.83 6.25 6.12
N ALA A 102 -22.81 5.66 7.30
CA ALA A 102 -21.71 4.84 7.81
C ALA A 102 -21.34 3.68 6.84
N PRO A 103 -20.12 3.64 6.31
CA PRO A 103 -19.70 2.56 5.43
C PRO A 103 -19.60 1.22 6.16
N LEU A 104 -20.08 0.16 5.51
CA LEU A 104 -19.85 -1.22 5.92
C LEU A 104 -18.53 -1.70 5.30
N TRP A 105 -17.39 -1.30 5.88
CA TRP A 105 -16.06 -1.43 5.32
C TRP A 105 -15.72 -2.82 4.81
N LEU A 106 -15.96 -3.87 5.60
CA LEU A 106 -15.58 -5.23 5.26
C LEU A 106 -16.75 -6.10 4.78
N SER A 107 -17.99 -5.62 4.97
CA SER A 107 -19.21 -6.37 4.68
C SER A 107 -19.90 -5.91 3.39
N SER A 108 -19.40 -4.87 2.73
CA SER A 108 -19.91 -4.35 1.46
C SER A 108 -18.93 -4.60 0.32
N GLU A 109 -19.40 -5.14 -0.81
CA GLU A 109 -18.57 -5.35 -2.01
C GLU A 109 -17.92 -4.04 -2.51
N ARG A 110 -18.62 -2.92 -2.32
CA ARG A 110 -18.13 -1.60 -2.71
C ARG A 110 -16.96 -1.13 -1.85
N TRP A 111 -17.00 -1.39 -0.53
CA TRP A 111 -16.05 -0.83 0.42
C TRP A 111 -14.91 -1.79 0.80
N ALA A 112 -15.10 -3.11 0.63
CA ALA A 112 -14.12 -4.10 1.09
C ALA A 112 -12.74 -3.95 0.40
N LYS A 113 -12.71 -3.74 -0.92
CA LYS A 113 -11.44 -3.50 -1.64
C LYS A 113 -10.77 -2.20 -1.23
N PRO A 114 -11.46 -1.02 -1.23
CA PRO A 114 -10.88 0.22 -0.70
C PRO A 114 -10.35 0.12 0.72
N ALA A 115 -11.06 -0.58 1.61
CA ALA A 115 -10.61 -0.80 2.99
C ALA A 115 -9.28 -1.57 3.05
N LEU A 116 -9.17 -2.67 2.31
CA LEU A 116 -7.92 -3.45 2.25
C LEU A 116 -6.78 -2.65 1.62
N ILE A 117 -7.05 -1.87 0.56
CA ILE A 117 -6.05 -1.00 -0.08
C ILE A 117 -5.56 0.07 0.90
N LEU A 118 -6.46 0.76 1.60
CA LEU A 118 -6.12 1.80 2.56
C LEU A 118 -5.25 1.26 3.69
N MET A 119 -5.61 0.10 4.24
CA MET A 119 -4.81 -0.58 5.25
C MET A 119 -3.42 -0.96 4.69
N GLY A 120 -3.36 -1.53 3.48
CA GLY A 120 -2.10 -1.88 2.82
C GLY A 120 -1.19 -0.68 2.59
N ILE A 121 -1.74 0.47 2.18
CA ILE A 121 -1.01 1.73 2.06
C ILE A 121 -0.44 2.15 3.42
N TRP A 122 -1.24 2.12 4.47
CA TRP A 122 -0.80 2.51 5.81
C TRP A 122 0.34 1.62 6.33
N LEU A 123 0.22 0.29 6.16
CA LEU A 123 1.25 -0.67 6.57
C LEU A 123 2.58 -0.47 5.82
N SER A 124 2.50 -0.16 4.52
CA SER A 124 3.69 -0.04 3.66
C SER A 124 4.34 1.34 3.75
N ALA A 125 3.55 2.40 3.97
CA ALA A 125 4.04 3.78 3.90
C ALA A 125 5.06 4.11 4.99
N GLY A 126 4.81 3.71 6.24
CA GLY A 126 5.69 3.98 7.37
C GLY A 126 6.74 2.91 7.65
N GLY A 127 6.68 1.79 6.90
CA GLY A 127 7.49 0.61 7.15
C GLY A 127 8.87 0.59 6.47
N PRO A 128 9.30 -0.58 5.97
CA PRO A 128 10.62 -0.76 5.37
C PRO A 128 10.90 0.21 4.23
N ASN A 129 9.89 0.58 3.43
CA ASN A 129 10.04 1.47 2.29
C ASN A 129 10.51 2.87 2.71
N MET A 130 9.95 3.42 3.80
CA MET A 130 10.39 4.71 4.34
C MET A 130 11.85 4.66 4.80
N VAL A 131 12.26 3.57 5.46
CA VAL A 131 13.64 3.39 5.93
C VAL A 131 14.62 3.29 4.75
N LEU A 132 14.25 2.58 3.69
CA LEU A 132 15.05 2.49 2.46
C LEU A 132 15.21 3.87 1.80
N TYR A 133 14.13 4.66 1.74
CA TYR A 133 14.23 6.03 1.24
C TYR A 133 15.08 6.93 2.12
N LEU A 134 14.99 6.80 3.45
CA LEU A 134 15.87 7.55 4.37
C LEU A 134 17.34 7.19 4.15
N ALA A 135 17.66 5.91 3.92
CA ALA A 135 19.01 5.47 3.60
C ALA A 135 19.48 6.03 2.24
N GLY A 136 18.62 5.98 1.22
CA GLY A 136 18.92 6.57 -0.09
C GLY A 136 19.13 8.09 -0.03
N LEU A 137 18.31 8.80 0.74
CA LEU A 137 18.46 10.25 0.93
C LEU A 137 19.78 10.63 1.61
N GLN A 138 20.29 9.78 2.52
CA GLN A 138 21.56 10.01 3.19
C GLN A 138 22.79 9.78 2.28
N GLN A 139 22.62 9.07 1.17
CA GLN A 139 23.69 8.83 0.19
C GLN A 139 23.86 9.98 -0.81
N ILE A 140 22.90 10.92 -0.86
CA ILE A 140 22.99 12.08 -1.75
C ILE A 140 24.07 13.02 -1.23
N PRO A 141 25.13 13.33 -2.04
CA PRO A 141 26.17 14.27 -1.65
C PRO A 141 25.57 15.66 -1.32
N LYS A 142 25.94 16.19 -0.18
CA LYS A 142 25.45 17.52 0.25
C LYS A 142 25.88 18.63 -0.67
N GLU A 143 27.06 18.48 -1.25
CA GLU A 143 27.68 19.40 -2.19
C GLU A 143 26.76 19.68 -3.40
N LEU A 144 26.03 18.67 -3.88
CA LEU A 144 25.06 18.86 -4.97
C LEU A 144 23.87 19.73 -4.57
N ILE A 145 23.40 19.55 -3.34
CA ILE A 145 22.27 20.35 -2.80
C ILE A 145 22.72 21.78 -2.52
N GLU A 146 23.93 21.95 -1.97
CA GLU A 146 24.53 23.26 -1.69
C GLU A 146 24.82 24.03 -2.99
N ALA A 147 25.39 23.38 -4.01
CA ALA A 147 25.63 23.97 -5.32
C ALA A 147 24.31 24.44 -5.97
N ALA A 148 23.27 23.61 -5.94
CA ALA A 148 21.95 24.00 -6.43
C ALA A 148 21.38 25.21 -5.69
N GLY A 149 21.65 25.30 -4.38
CA GLY A 149 21.26 26.48 -3.58
C GLY A 149 22.00 27.76 -4.00
N ILE A 150 23.30 27.66 -4.34
CA ILE A 150 24.12 28.79 -4.86
C ILE A 150 23.60 29.23 -6.22
N ASP A 151 23.18 28.28 -7.08
CA ASP A 151 22.58 28.52 -8.38
C ASP A 151 21.14 29.08 -8.30
N GLY A 152 20.59 29.27 -7.08
CA GLY A 152 19.26 29.81 -6.86
C GLY A 152 18.12 28.81 -7.07
N ALA A 153 18.41 27.50 -7.09
CA ALA A 153 17.39 26.47 -7.25
C ALA A 153 16.49 26.39 -6.01
N GLY A 154 15.19 26.52 -6.20
CA GLY A 154 14.20 26.31 -5.15
C GLY A 154 14.06 24.81 -4.77
N HIS A 155 13.41 24.52 -3.63
CA HIS A 155 13.24 23.16 -3.10
C HIS A 155 12.64 22.18 -4.12
N TRP A 156 11.64 22.60 -4.91
CA TRP A 156 11.02 21.75 -5.93
C TRP A 156 11.97 21.44 -7.09
N THR A 157 12.77 22.42 -7.52
CA THR A 157 13.79 22.25 -8.58
C THR A 157 14.87 21.28 -8.12
N THR A 158 15.39 21.45 -6.91
CA THR A 158 16.37 20.52 -6.28
C THR A 158 15.80 19.12 -6.13
N PHE A 159 14.55 18.99 -5.69
CA PHE A 159 13.89 17.70 -5.59
C PHE A 159 13.81 17.01 -6.95
N ARG A 160 13.29 17.71 -7.97
CA ARG A 160 13.03 17.12 -9.30
C ARG A 160 14.31 16.76 -10.06
N HIS A 161 15.36 17.56 -9.94
CA HIS A 161 16.56 17.41 -10.77
C HIS A 161 17.73 16.74 -10.06
N ILE A 162 17.75 16.69 -8.73
CA ILE A 162 18.81 16.06 -7.95
C ILE A 162 18.27 14.91 -7.12
N THR A 163 17.35 15.21 -6.19
CA THR A 163 16.90 14.21 -5.20
C THR A 163 16.18 13.04 -5.86
N TRP A 164 15.20 13.30 -6.72
CA TRP A 164 14.39 12.26 -7.36
C TRP A 164 15.20 11.36 -8.30
N PRO A 165 16.07 11.89 -9.20
CA PRO A 165 16.93 11.05 -10.03
C PRO A 165 17.90 10.20 -9.22
N MET A 166 18.49 10.73 -8.16
CA MET A 166 19.40 9.97 -7.29
C MET A 166 18.70 8.90 -6.45
N LEU A 167 17.41 9.07 -6.17
CA LEU A 167 16.58 8.04 -5.52
C LEU A 167 16.00 7.01 -6.50
N ALA A 168 16.20 7.16 -7.82
CA ALA A 168 15.64 6.25 -8.80
C ALA A 168 16.00 4.76 -8.55
N PRO A 169 17.25 4.39 -8.20
CA PRO A 169 17.62 3.01 -7.89
C PRO A 169 16.87 2.48 -6.65
N THR A 170 16.77 3.30 -5.60
CA THR A 170 16.03 2.95 -4.38
C THR A 170 14.55 2.78 -4.67
N THR A 171 13.97 3.69 -5.44
CA THR A 171 12.54 3.63 -5.85
C THR A 171 12.29 2.39 -6.70
N PHE A 172 13.20 2.07 -7.62
CA PHE A 172 13.11 0.87 -8.43
C PHE A 172 13.13 -0.40 -7.55
N PHE A 173 14.07 -0.51 -6.62
CA PHE A 173 14.16 -1.63 -5.69
C PHE A 173 12.86 -1.79 -4.86
N ILE A 174 12.35 -0.69 -4.29
CA ILE A 174 11.09 -0.67 -3.54
C ILE A 174 9.93 -1.13 -4.42
N ALA A 175 9.83 -0.64 -5.66
CA ALA A 175 8.78 -1.02 -6.60
C ALA A 175 8.83 -2.53 -6.93
N VAL A 176 10.04 -3.06 -7.19
CA VAL A 176 10.23 -4.50 -7.43
C VAL A 176 9.73 -5.33 -6.26
N MET A 177 10.22 -5.02 -5.05
CA MET A 177 9.85 -5.77 -3.85
C MET A 177 8.35 -5.64 -3.54
N SER A 178 7.77 -4.45 -3.74
CA SER A 178 6.34 -4.22 -3.51
C SER A 178 5.46 -4.98 -4.51
N ILE A 179 5.85 -5.08 -5.78
CA ILE A 179 5.09 -5.82 -6.79
C ILE A 179 5.17 -7.32 -6.54
N ILE A 180 6.36 -7.85 -6.22
CA ILE A 180 6.54 -9.26 -5.86
C ILE A 180 5.69 -9.58 -4.62
N GLY A 181 5.80 -8.75 -3.56
CA GLY A 181 5.01 -8.89 -2.36
C GLY A 181 3.51 -8.78 -2.61
N GLY A 182 3.06 -7.88 -3.48
CA GLY A 182 1.65 -7.72 -3.84
C GLY A 182 1.07 -8.92 -4.59
N LEU A 183 1.84 -9.55 -5.49
CA LEU A 183 1.41 -10.75 -6.22
C LEU A 183 1.39 -12.00 -5.36
N GLN A 184 2.38 -12.18 -4.49
CA GLN A 184 2.50 -13.34 -3.59
C GLN A 184 1.73 -13.15 -2.29
N GLY A 185 1.64 -11.90 -1.81
CA GLY A 185 1.04 -11.52 -0.56
C GLY A 185 -0.48 -11.38 -0.62
N GLY A 186 -1.01 -10.81 0.46
CA GLY A 186 -2.44 -10.57 0.59
C GLY A 186 -3.24 -11.77 1.07
N PHE A 187 -2.66 -12.98 1.12
CA PHE A 187 -3.33 -14.16 1.67
C PHE A 187 -3.78 -13.92 3.12
N GLU A 188 -2.84 -13.63 4.01
CA GLU A 188 -3.14 -13.42 5.44
C GLU A 188 -4.13 -12.26 5.65
N GLN A 189 -3.93 -11.16 4.92
CA GLN A 189 -4.81 -10.01 4.97
C GLN A 189 -6.24 -10.39 4.59
N VAL A 190 -6.43 -11.05 3.44
CA VAL A 190 -7.74 -11.47 2.96
C VAL A 190 -8.35 -12.53 3.88
N TYR A 191 -7.56 -13.53 4.29
CA TYR A 191 -8.01 -14.62 5.15
C TYR A 191 -8.54 -14.11 6.49
N ILE A 192 -7.81 -13.20 7.16
CA ILE A 192 -8.16 -12.73 8.50
C ILE A 192 -9.26 -11.66 8.44
N MET A 193 -9.21 -10.73 7.47
CA MET A 193 -10.11 -9.59 7.47
C MET A 193 -11.47 -9.88 6.86
N THR A 194 -11.51 -10.62 5.75
CA THR A 194 -12.71 -10.79 4.94
C THR A 194 -13.04 -12.24 4.58
N ALA A 195 -12.12 -13.17 4.78
CA ALA A 195 -12.22 -14.55 4.29
C ALA A 195 -12.67 -14.61 2.80
N GLY A 196 -12.12 -13.69 1.98
CA GLY A 196 -12.47 -13.56 0.56
C GLY A 196 -13.75 -12.81 0.26
N GLY A 197 -14.60 -12.53 1.28
CA GLY A 197 -15.91 -11.90 1.15
C GLY A 197 -15.89 -10.37 0.97
N PRO A 198 -17.09 -9.76 0.86
CA PRO A 198 -18.37 -10.39 0.58
C PRO A 198 -18.46 -10.91 -0.86
N GLY A 199 -19.16 -12.02 -1.09
CA GLY A 199 -19.40 -12.58 -2.44
C GLY A 199 -18.14 -12.84 -3.28
N GLY A 200 -16.98 -13.14 -2.65
CA GLY A 200 -15.70 -13.32 -3.33
C GLY A 200 -15.06 -12.00 -3.82
N ALA A 201 -15.56 -10.83 -3.35
CA ALA A 201 -15.09 -9.53 -3.83
C ALA A 201 -13.62 -9.26 -3.50
N THR A 202 -13.09 -9.80 -2.41
CA THR A 202 -11.71 -9.61 -1.97
C THR A 202 -10.83 -10.83 -2.17
N THR A 203 -11.34 -11.91 -2.74
CA THR A 203 -10.58 -13.12 -3.03
C THR A 203 -9.43 -12.79 -3.99
N THR A 204 -8.20 -12.98 -3.53
CA THR A 204 -6.98 -12.89 -4.36
C THR A 204 -6.64 -14.24 -4.95
N LEU A 205 -5.77 -14.28 -5.96
CA LEU A 205 -5.29 -15.55 -6.50
C LEU A 205 -4.54 -16.38 -5.45
N SER A 206 -3.78 -15.76 -4.54
CA SER A 206 -3.10 -16.45 -3.44
C SER A 206 -4.09 -17.08 -2.46
N PHE A 207 -5.16 -16.36 -2.11
CA PHE A 207 -6.23 -16.91 -1.29
C PHE A 207 -7.00 -18.02 -2.03
N TYR A 208 -7.23 -17.87 -3.33
CA TYR A 208 -7.90 -18.88 -4.15
C TYR A 208 -7.11 -20.19 -4.28
N VAL A 209 -5.77 -20.10 -4.32
CA VAL A 209 -4.91 -21.31 -4.25
C VAL A 209 -5.12 -22.06 -2.94
N TYR A 210 -5.20 -21.34 -1.82
CA TYR A 210 -5.48 -21.93 -0.52
C TYR A 210 -6.88 -22.55 -0.47
N ASP A 211 -7.90 -21.81 -0.85
CA ASP A 211 -9.29 -22.25 -0.86
C ASP A 211 -9.46 -23.53 -1.68
N LYS A 212 -8.97 -23.55 -2.93
CA LYS A 212 -9.03 -24.71 -3.79
C LYS A 212 -8.19 -25.89 -3.31
N GLY A 213 -6.98 -25.61 -2.77
CA GLY A 213 -6.07 -26.68 -2.34
C GLY A 213 -6.46 -27.31 -1.01
N PHE A 214 -6.83 -26.50 -0.02
CA PHE A 214 -6.96 -26.94 1.37
C PHE A 214 -8.39 -26.99 1.88
N GLU A 215 -9.30 -26.19 1.31
CA GLU A 215 -10.73 -26.24 1.67
C GLU A 215 -11.50 -27.21 0.76
N TRP A 216 -11.23 -27.20 -0.56
CA TRP A 216 -11.91 -28.03 -1.53
C TRP A 216 -11.11 -29.28 -1.97
N PHE A 217 -9.86 -29.41 -1.52
CA PHE A 217 -8.96 -30.52 -1.87
C PHE A 217 -8.73 -30.71 -3.38
N GLU A 218 -8.96 -29.66 -4.19
CA GLU A 218 -8.71 -29.64 -5.63
C GLU A 218 -7.23 -29.34 -5.92
N MET A 219 -6.28 -30.15 -5.42
CA MET A 219 -4.83 -29.89 -5.46
C MET A 219 -4.29 -29.64 -6.88
N GLY A 220 -4.80 -30.37 -7.88
CA GLY A 220 -4.38 -30.18 -9.28
C GLY A 220 -4.74 -28.79 -9.81
N TYR A 221 -5.95 -28.31 -9.48
CA TYR A 221 -6.39 -26.97 -9.87
C TYR A 221 -5.62 -25.88 -9.11
N ALA A 222 -5.46 -26.03 -7.80
CA ALA A 222 -4.69 -25.11 -6.97
C ALA A 222 -3.23 -24.99 -7.45
N SER A 223 -2.59 -26.12 -7.80
CA SER A 223 -1.24 -26.14 -8.38
C SER A 223 -1.16 -25.39 -9.70
N ALA A 224 -2.17 -25.51 -10.57
CA ALA A 224 -2.21 -24.80 -11.84
C ALA A 224 -2.32 -23.26 -11.62
N VAL A 225 -3.13 -22.82 -10.64
CA VAL A 225 -3.23 -21.39 -10.29
C VAL A 225 -1.92 -20.89 -9.66
N ALA A 226 -1.25 -21.70 -8.82
CA ALA A 226 0.04 -21.36 -8.23
C ALA A 226 1.14 -21.19 -9.30
N TRP A 227 1.18 -22.06 -10.31
CA TRP A 227 2.07 -21.92 -11.46
C TRP A 227 1.78 -20.64 -12.27
N PHE A 228 0.51 -20.31 -12.44
CA PHE A 228 0.14 -19.05 -13.10
C PHE A 228 0.65 -17.84 -12.32
N LEU A 229 0.48 -17.82 -10.99
CA LEU A 229 1.05 -16.77 -10.12
C LEU A 229 2.58 -16.70 -10.24
N PHE A 230 3.26 -17.85 -10.25
CA PHE A 230 4.71 -17.89 -10.46
C PHE A 230 5.11 -17.22 -11.77
N PHE A 231 4.45 -17.56 -12.88
CA PHE A 231 4.75 -16.94 -14.17
C PHE A 231 4.44 -15.43 -14.18
N MET A 232 3.39 -14.98 -13.50
CA MET A 232 3.10 -13.54 -13.35
C MET A 232 4.24 -12.81 -12.64
N VAL A 233 4.69 -13.35 -11.50
CA VAL A 233 5.82 -12.77 -10.75
C VAL A 233 7.09 -12.79 -11.59
N PHE A 234 7.37 -13.89 -12.25
CA PHE A 234 8.54 -14.06 -13.11
C PHE A 234 8.55 -13.04 -14.26
N ILE A 235 7.45 -12.90 -14.98
CA ILE A 235 7.30 -11.93 -16.09
C ILE A 235 7.42 -10.50 -15.55
N ALA A 236 6.77 -10.17 -14.44
CA ALA A 236 6.86 -8.85 -13.82
C ALA A 236 8.32 -8.54 -13.44
N THR A 237 9.04 -9.49 -12.86
CA THR A 237 10.44 -9.33 -12.48
C THR A 237 11.35 -9.15 -13.70
N LEU A 238 11.16 -9.94 -14.78
CA LEU A 238 11.91 -9.76 -16.02
C LEU A 238 11.67 -8.38 -16.64
N PHE A 239 10.41 -7.93 -16.64
CA PHE A 239 10.05 -6.62 -17.16
C PHE A 239 10.73 -5.51 -16.36
N GLN A 240 10.66 -5.58 -15.03
CA GLN A 240 11.31 -4.64 -14.13
C GLN A 240 12.83 -4.63 -14.33
N TRP A 241 13.46 -5.79 -14.45
CA TRP A 241 14.90 -5.88 -14.68
C TRP A 241 15.33 -5.24 -15.99
N LYS A 242 14.56 -5.45 -17.06
CA LYS A 242 14.84 -4.83 -18.37
C LYS A 242 14.77 -3.30 -18.33
N PHE A 243 13.78 -2.75 -17.60
CA PHE A 243 13.60 -1.30 -17.48
C PHE A 243 14.47 -0.67 -16.37
N GLY A 244 14.87 -1.43 -15.35
CA GLY A 244 15.69 -0.96 -14.24
C GLY A 244 17.16 -0.73 -14.58
N ARG A 245 17.68 -1.36 -15.63
CA ARG A 245 19.08 -1.14 -16.09
C ARG A 245 19.39 0.32 -16.44
N GLY A 246 18.39 1.10 -16.84
CA GLY A 246 18.55 2.55 -17.05
C GLY A 246 18.78 3.35 -15.76
N ALA A 247 18.42 2.83 -14.61
CA ALA A 247 18.63 3.51 -13.33
C ALA A 247 20.06 3.34 -12.78
N GLU A 248 20.77 2.29 -13.21
CA GLU A 248 22.17 2.04 -12.81
C GLU A 248 23.16 2.97 -13.52
N THR A 249 22.79 3.55 -14.68
CA THR A 249 23.66 4.42 -15.49
C THR A 249 23.96 5.77 -14.81
N TYR A 250 23.25 6.12 -13.75
CA TYR A 250 23.48 7.36 -12.99
C TYR A 250 24.46 7.20 -11.81
N MET A 251 25.05 6.00 -11.61
CA MET A 251 25.99 5.72 -10.52
C MET A 251 27.42 5.43 -10.98
N GLY A 252 27.70 5.51 -12.30
CA GLY A 252 29.01 5.29 -12.87
C GLY A 252 29.70 6.58 -13.32
#